data_f6efdb6dd8896471fea04a748e9f3ad5
#
_entry.id   f6efdb6dd8896471fea04a748e9f3ad5
#
_cell.length_a   1.000
_cell.length_b   1.000
_cell.length_c   1.000
_cell.angle_alpha   90.00
_cell.angle_beta   90.00
_cell.angle_gamma   90.00
#
_symmetry.space_group_name_H-M   'P 1'
#
loop_
_entity.id
_entity.type
_entity.pdbx_description
1 polymer ?
#
loop_
_entity_poly.entity_id
_entity_poly.type
_entity_poly.pdbx_seq_one_letter_code
_entity_poly.pdbx_strand_id
1 'polypeptide(L)'
;MSKEYYQMGWTLDDTYQEDYYCSRNNQRYFIKKNTTPMIATLSAEGIVPRLRWTKRISNGDVLIAQDFENGRTLNTEDMTDKRIPKILKKVHKSTKLKRIMKAQGYSEETASSSLYNLKSIITDELRKNSNIVSALNYLENSIPGDDVEYTPCHTDLHKDNWLLSDQGKLFLVDWEHSILCDPAIDISFVLYRYIPQSDWNEWLEIYGQEPTLKYRNRLKWYITLQSLIMIVWYHEKKQLSEMNSWLIFLDSIFNDFI
;
A
#
# COMPACT_ATOMS: atom_id res chain seq x y z
N MET A 1 1.47 22.53 -20.52
CA MET A 1 1.84 21.09 -20.59
C MET A 1 1.75 20.48 -21.99
N SER A 2 0.81 20.88 -22.85
CA SER A 2 0.61 20.26 -24.18
C SER A 2 1.78 20.40 -25.20
N LYS A 3 2.50 21.51 -25.18
CA LYS A 3 3.52 21.80 -26.21
C LYS A 3 4.80 20.94 -26.13
N GLU A 4 5.27 20.58 -24.96
CA GLU A 4 6.53 19.81 -24.81
C GLU A 4 6.37 18.33 -25.21
N TYR A 5 5.19 17.75 -25.02
CA TYR A 5 4.89 16.37 -25.44
C TYR A 5 4.82 16.25 -26.97
N TYR A 6 4.17 17.19 -27.63
CA TYR A 6 4.10 17.22 -29.11
C TYR A 6 5.48 17.37 -29.77
N GLN A 7 6.40 18.12 -29.16
CA GLN A 7 7.78 18.26 -29.68
C GLN A 7 8.58 16.96 -29.61
N MET A 8 8.16 15.98 -28.79
CA MET A 8 8.80 14.65 -28.67
C MET A 8 8.15 13.58 -29.53
N GLY A 9 7.14 13.91 -30.33
CA GLY A 9 6.40 12.96 -31.17
C GLY A 9 5.49 12.01 -30.37
N TRP A 10 4.96 12.48 -29.24
CA TRP A 10 4.00 11.75 -28.44
C TRP A 10 2.59 12.27 -28.72
N THR A 11 1.61 11.36 -28.78
CA THR A 11 0.19 11.67 -28.82
C THR A 11 -0.40 11.39 -27.44
N LEU A 12 -1.04 12.38 -26.82
CA LEU A 12 -1.81 12.22 -25.59
C LEU A 12 -3.15 11.58 -25.94
N ASP A 13 -3.37 10.36 -25.44
CA ASP A 13 -4.61 9.62 -25.73
C ASP A 13 -5.71 9.98 -24.73
N ASP A 14 -5.36 10.09 -23.41
CA ASP A 14 -6.28 10.47 -22.33
C ASP A 14 -5.53 11.09 -21.15
N THR A 15 -6.23 11.95 -20.38
CA THR A 15 -5.73 12.51 -19.12
C THR A 15 -6.64 12.07 -17.97
N TYR A 16 -6.07 11.41 -16.96
CA TYR A 16 -6.75 11.11 -15.71
C TYR A 16 -6.00 11.81 -14.57
N GLN A 17 -6.55 12.91 -14.06
CA GLN A 17 -5.98 13.76 -13.01
C GLN A 17 -4.50 14.18 -13.25
N GLU A 18 -3.50 13.44 -12.79
CA GLU A 18 -2.07 13.73 -12.99
C GLU A 18 -1.36 12.69 -13.87
N ASP A 19 -2.05 11.64 -14.28
CA ASP A 19 -1.54 10.55 -15.09
C ASP A 19 -1.92 10.73 -16.55
N TYR A 20 -1.00 10.37 -17.45
CA TYR A 20 -1.20 10.54 -18.89
C TYR A 20 -0.97 9.22 -19.62
N TYR A 21 -1.84 8.94 -20.58
CA TYR A 21 -1.61 7.88 -21.56
C TYR A 21 -1.06 8.52 -22.83
N CYS A 22 0.07 8.00 -23.28
CA CYS A 22 0.69 8.48 -24.52
C CYS A 22 0.98 7.31 -25.43
N SER A 23 0.81 7.53 -26.76
CA SER A 23 1.25 6.57 -27.77
C SER A 23 2.41 7.11 -28.59
N ARG A 24 3.35 6.21 -28.93
CA ARG A 24 4.42 6.48 -29.88
C ARG A 24 4.75 5.21 -30.65
N ASN A 25 4.77 5.28 -31.98
CA ASN A 25 5.04 4.12 -32.85
C ASN A 25 4.13 2.90 -32.54
N ASN A 26 2.83 3.12 -32.36
CA ASN A 26 1.84 2.11 -31.97
C ASN A 26 2.11 1.42 -30.61
N GLN A 27 2.98 1.95 -29.77
CA GLN A 27 3.15 1.50 -28.39
C GLN A 27 2.52 2.51 -27.45
N ARG A 28 1.71 2.01 -26.50
CA ARG A 28 1.08 2.82 -25.44
C ARG A 28 1.98 2.82 -24.21
N TYR A 29 2.02 3.97 -23.54
CA TYR A 29 2.79 4.17 -22.32
C TYR A 29 1.93 4.87 -21.27
N PHE A 30 2.18 4.53 -20.03
CA PHE A 30 1.63 5.21 -18.88
C PHE A 30 2.67 6.19 -18.36
N ILE A 31 2.33 7.48 -18.27
CA ILE A 31 3.25 8.53 -17.83
C ILE A 31 2.76 9.11 -16.52
N LYS A 32 3.64 9.07 -15.52
CA LYS A 32 3.46 9.74 -14.22
C LYS A 32 4.47 10.86 -14.04
N LYS A 33 4.06 11.88 -13.26
CA LYS A 33 4.87 13.03 -12.91
C LYS A 33 5.31 12.93 -11.45
N ASN A 34 6.59 13.21 -11.19
CA ASN A 34 7.16 13.31 -9.82
C ASN A 34 6.88 12.10 -8.92
N THR A 35 6.85 10.91 -9.48
CA THR A 35 6.65 9.68 -8.71
C THR A 35 7.90 9.29 -7.91
N THR A 36 7.73 8.32 -7.03
CA THR A 36 8.80 7.83 -6.16
C THR A 36 10.05 7.39 -6.91
N PRO A 37 11.27 7.74 -6.44
CA PRO A 37 12.53 7.26 -7.02
C PRO A 37 12.69 5.73 -6.99
N MET A 38 11.87 5.03 -6.22
CA MET A 38 11.88 3.56 -6.12
C MET A 38 11.41 2.86 -7.39
N ILE A 39 10.69 3.56 -8.29
CA ILE A 39 10.02 2.96 -9.45
C ILE A 39 10.97 2.17 -10.35
N ALA A 40 12.23 2.62 -10.47
CA ALA A 40 13.23 1.91 -11.28
C ALA A 40 13.59 0.54 -10.67
N THR A 41 13.71 0.46 -9.36
CA THR A 41 13.98 -0.79 -8.66
C THR A 41 12.77 -1.71 -8.66
N LEU A 42 11.58 -1.17 -8.39
CA LEU A 42 10.32 -1.91 -8.44
C LEU A 42 10.08 -2.52 -9.83
N SER A 43 10.37 -1.75 -10.90
CA SER A 43 10.30 -2.23 -12.28
C SER A 43 11.34 -3.31 -12.57
N ALA A 44 12.59 -3.12 -12.16
CA ALA A 44 13.65 -4.11 -12.35
C ALA A 44 13.35 -5.43 -11.60
N GLU A 45 12.64 -5.35 -10.50
CA GLU A 45 12.16 -6.51 -9.74
C GLU A 45 10.83 -7.07 -10.27
N GLY A 46 10.22 -6.44 -11.29
CA GLY A 46 8.96 -6.89 -11.89
C GLY A 46 7.74 -6.76 -10.96
N ILE A 47 7.80 -5.83 -10.01
CA ILE A 47 6.70 -5.53 -9.08
C ILE A 47 5.70 -4.57 -9.72
N VAL A 48 6.19 -3.62 -10.52
CA VAL A 48 5.39 -2.68 -11.31
C VAL A 48 5.64 -2.89 -12.81
N PRO A 49 4.80 -2.35 -13.71
CA PRO A 49 5.04 -2.35 -15.14
C PRO A 49 6.43 -1.80 -15.49
N ARG A 50 6.99 -2.30 -16.60
CA ARG A 50 8.36 -1.99 -16.98
C ARG A 50 8.58 -0.51 -17.21
N LEU A 51 9.54 0.09 -16.48
CA LEU A 51 10.04 1.45 -16.71
C LEU A 51 10.79 1.51 -18.05
N ARG A 52 10.43 2.46 -18.88
CA ARG A 52 11.05 2.67 -20.19
C ARG A 52 12.05 3.81 -20.17
N TRP A 53 11.67 4.93 -19.57
CA TRP A 53 12.54 6.09 -19.44
C TRP A 53 12.10 7.01 -18.30
N THR A 54 13.02 7.85 -17.88
CA THR A 54 12.78 9.00 -17.01
C THR A 54 13.33 10.25 -17.69
N LYS A 55 12.66 11.39 -17.55
CA LYS A 55 13.08 12.66 -18.12
C LYS A 55 12.76 13.82 -17.18
N ARG A 56 13.76 14.65 -16.89
CA ARG A 56 13.54 15.94 -16.26
C ARG A 56 13.11 16.95 -17.31
N ILE A 57 12.04 17.69 -17.05
CA ILE A 57 11.52 18.74 -17.94
C ILE A 57 11.94 20.13 -17.45
N SER A 58 11.69 21.17 -18.27
CA SER A 58 12.21 22.54 -18.09
C SER A 58 11.80 23.20 -16.78
N ASN A 59 10.63 22.86 -16.25
CA ASN A 59 10.13 23.37 -14.95
C ASN A 59 10.69 22.62 -13.73
N GLY A 60 11.60 21.65 -13.95
CA GLY A 60 12.24 20.87 -12.89
C GLY A 60 11.54 19.55 -12.54
N ASP A 61 10.33 19.31 -13.02
CA ASP A 61 9.60 18.06 -12.80
C ASP A 61 10.28 16.87 -13.48
N VAL A 62 10.04 15.68 -12.93
CA VAL A 62 10.51 14.42 -13.49
C VAL A 62 9.32 13.64 -14.03
N LEU A 63 9.37 13.33 -15.32
CA LEU A 63 8.43 12.42 -15.96
C LEU A 63 9.01 11.01 -15.99
N ILE A 64 8.18 10.03 -15.73
CA ILE A 64 8.48 8.62 -15.95
C ILE A 64 7.51 8.03 -16.96
N ALA A 65 7.98 7.12 -17.80
CA ALA A 65 7.13 6.32 -18.67
C ALA A 65 7.31 4.84 -18.36
N GLN A 66 6.20 4.17 -18.14
CA GLN A 66 6.10 2.73 -17.98
C GLN A 66 5.35 2.13 -19.17
N ASP A 67 5.57 0.84 -19.45
CA ASP A 67 4.72 0.12 -20.39
C ASP A 67 3.26 0.22 -19.94
N PHE A 68 2.38 0.49 -20.87
CA PHE A 68 0.96 0.40 -20.63
C PHE A 68 0.56 -1.08 -20.67
N GLU A 69 0.11 -1.59 -19.55
CA GLU A 69 -0.39 -2.97 -19.44
C GLU A 69 -1.91 -2.94 -19.56
N ASN A 70 -2.45 -3.56 -20.64
CA ASN A 70 -3.87 -3.82 -20.70
C ASN A 70 -4.25 -4.82 -19.60
N GLY A 71 -5.38 -4.58 -18.94
CA GLY A 71 -5.81 -5.41 -17.84
C GLY A 71 -6.87 -4.73 -16.99
N ARG A 72 -7.06 -5.25 -15.78
CA ARG A 72 -8.00 -4.73 -14.79
C ARG A 72 -7.38 -4.70 -13.39
N THR A 73 -7.93 -3.91 -12.51
CA THR A 73 -7.67 -4.03 -11.08
C THR A 73 -8.30 -5.32 -10.52
N LEU A 74 -7.83 -5.78 -9.37
CA LEU A 74 -8.40 -6.95 -8.73
C LEU A 74 -9.79 -6.63 -8.15
N ASN A 75 -10.65 -7.64 -8.09
CA ASN A 75 -11.84 -7.64 -7.25
C ASN A 75 -11.53 -8.29 -5.89
N THR A 76 -12.51 -8.37 -4.99
CA THR A 76 -12.31 -8.93 -3.65
C THR A 76 -11.92 -10.41 -3.67
N GLU A 77 -12.51 -11.19 -4.58
CA GLU A 77 -12.24 -12.63 -4.73
C GLU A 77 -10.83 -12.88 -5.26
N ASP A 78 -10.36 -12.03 -6.18
CA ASP A 78 -8.99 -12.12 -6.72
C ASP A 78 -7.91 -11.92 -5.65
N MET A 79 -8.22 -11.25 -4.54
CA MET A 79 -7.25 -10.99 -3.46
C MET A 79 -6.79 -12.27 -2.73
N THR A 80 -7.41 -13.41 -3.02
CA THR A 80 -6.95 -14.74 -2.56
C THR A 80 -5.84 -15.33 -3.43
N ASP A 81 -5.40 -14.64 -4.49
CA ASP A 81 -4.36 -15.11 -5.40
C ASP A 81 -3.02 -15.36 -4.66
N LYS A 82 -2.52 -16.58 -4.79
CA LYS A 82 -1.26 -17.02 -4.14
C LYS A 82 0.00 -16.28 -4.63
N ARG A 83 -0.12 -15.43 -5.64
CA ARG A 83 0.97 -14.53 -6.07
C ARG A 83 1.13 -13.33 -5.14
N ILE A 84 0.05 -12.87 -4.48
CA ILE A 84 0.07 -11.73 -3.57
C ILE A 84 1.09 -11.92 -2.44
N PRO A 85 1.05 -13.00 -1.62
CA PRO A 85 2.05 -13.21 -0.59
C PRO A 85 3.48 -13.34 -1.14
N LYS A 86 3.65 -13.88 -2.36
CA LYS A 86 4.97 -13.96 -3.01
C LYS A 86 5.53 -12.59 -3.41
N ILE A 87 4.67 -11.70 -3.93
CA ILE A 87 5.04 -10.32 -4.29
C ILE A 87 5.38 -9.54 -3.01
N LEU A 88 4.56 -9.61 -1.97
CA LEU A 88 4.83 -8.94 -0.69
C LEU A 88 6.13 -9.46 -0.05
N LYS A 89 6.36 -10.78 -0.06
CA LYS A 89 7.63 -11.35 0.38
C LYS A 89 8.83 -10.78 -0.37
N LYS A 90 8.71 -10.60 -1.68
CA LYS A 90 9.76 -10.05 -2.53
C LYS A 90 10.04 -8.59 -2.20
N VAL A 91 8.98 -7.79 -2.01
CA VAL A 91 9.08 -6.39 -1.60
C VAL A 91 9.79 -6.28 -0.25
N HIS A 92 9.26 -6.95 0.77
CA HIS A 92 9.76 -6.87 2.14
C HIS A 92 11.21 -7.39 2.29
N LYS A 93 11.65 -8.32 1.41
CA LYS A 93 13.03 -8.82 1.38
C LYS A 93 13.96 -8.06 0.43
N SER A 94 13.49 -7.04 -0.27
CA SER A 94 14.31 -6.28 -1.20
C SER A 94 15.29 -5.35 -0.48
N THR A 95 16.52 -5.80 -0.31
CA THR A 95 17.61 -4.98 0.24
C THR A 95 17.94 -3.79 -0.64
N LYS A 96 17.71 -3.89 -1.96
CA LYS A 96 17.91 -2.80 -2.91
C LYS A 96 16.89 -1.68 -2.67
N LEU A 97 15.62 -2.04 -2.53
CA LEU A 97 14.53 -1.12 -2.26
C LEU A 97 14.74 -0.41 -0.92
N LYS A 98 15.04 -1.18 0.15
CA LYS A 98 15.36 -0.63 1.48
C LYS A 98 16.51 0.39 1.41
N ARG A 99 17.59 0.06 0.68
CA ARG A 99 18.74 0.96 0.52
C ARG A 99 18.37 2.26 -0.18
N ILE A 100 17.54 2.20 -1.23
CA ILE A 100 17.09 3.38 -1.96
C ILE A 100 16.21 4.25 -1.07
N MET A 101 15.27 3.67 -0.33
CA MET A 101 14.43 4.40 0.61
C MET A 101 15.28 5.13 1.65
N LYS A 102 16.25 4.45 2.27
CA LYS A 102 17.18 5.09 3.23
C LYS A 102 17.99 6.22 2.59
N ALA A 103 18.47 6.04 1.37
CA ALA A 103 19.21 7.07 0.62
C ALA A 103 18.34 8.28 0.25
N GLN A 104 17.02 8.12 0.19
CA GLN A 104 16.04 9.19 -0.04
C GLN A 104 15.56 9.85 1.27
N GLY A 105 16.11 9.47 2.42
CA GLY A 105 15.76 10.05 3.71
C GLY A 105 14.55 9.42 4.40
N TYR A 106 14.06 8.28 3.94
CA TYR A 106 13.01 7.54 4.65
C TYR A 106 13.57 7.03 5.98
N SER A 107 12.94 7.46 7.08
CA SER A 107 13.20 6.93 8.44
C SER A 107 12.40 5.65 8.68
N GLU A 108 12.89 4.82 9.59
CA GLU A 108 12.13 3.66 10.06
C GLU A 108 11.01 4.12 10.99
N GLU A 109 9.77 3.71 10.67
CA GLU A 109 8.60 4.01 11.48
C GLU A 109 8.28 2.84 12.40
N THR A 110 8.39 3.08 13.71
CA THR A 110 8.12 2.09 14.75
C THR A 110 6.63 2.03 15.10
N ALA A 111 6.19 0.93 15.73
CA ALA A 111 4.82 0.83 16.24
C ALA A 111 4.48 1.99 17.20
N SER A 112 5.45 2.38 18.06
CA SER A 112 5.28 3.49 18.99
C SER A 112 5.13 4.84 18.29
N SER A 113 5.93 5.11 17.23
CA SER A 113 5.81 6.35 16.45
C SER A 113 4.50 6.40 15.68
N SER A 114 4.07 5.29 15.07
CA SER A 114 2.78 5.21 14.38
C SER A 114 1.59 5.47 15.34
N LEU A 115 1.63 4.89 16.54
CA LEU A 115 0.61 5.16 17.56
C LEU A 115 0.63 6.63 18.02
N TYR A 116 1.81 7.20 18.23
CA TYR A 116 1.94 8.63 18.58
C TYR A 116 1.32 9.52 17.50
N ASN A 117 1.64 9.27 16.23
CA ASN A 117 1.10 10.00 15.10
C ASN A 117 -0.44 9.86 15.03
N LEU A 118 -0.98 8.63 15.15
CA LEU A 118 -2.42 8.40 15.20
C LEU A 118 -3.09 9.22 16.31
N LYS A 119 -2.54 9.20 17.53
CA LYS A 119 -3.09 9.93 18.69
C LYS A 119 -3.14 11.44 18.47
N SER A 120 -2.22 11.98 17.67
CA SER A 120 -2.17 13.42 17.37
C SER A 120 -3.26 13.88 16.39
N ILE A 121 -3.81 12.98 15.60
CA ILE A 121 -4.83 13.30 14.58
C ILE A 121 -6.27 12.92 14.99
N ILE A 122 -6.44 12.07 16.01
CA ILE A 122 -7.78 11.70 16.49
C ILE A 122 -8.42 12.87 17.24
N THR A 123 -9.56 13.32 16.71
CA THR A 123 -10.33 14.43 17.27
C THR A 123 -11.10 14.05 18.54
N ASP A 124 -11.46 15.07 19.35
CA ASP A 124 -12.30 14.85 20.55
C ASP A 124 -13.70 14.32 20.21
N GLU A 125 -14.19 14.58 18.99
CA GLU A 125 -15.44 14.02 18.50
C GLU A 125 -15.35 12.51 18.34
N LEU A 126 -14.31 12.03 17.67
CA LEU A 126 -14.07 10.59 17.49
C LEU A 126 -13.83 9.87 18.83
N ARG A 127 -13.19 10.53 19.79
CA ARG A 127 -12.99 9.99 21.15
C ARG A 127 -14.27 9.78 21.96
N LYS A 128 -15.44 10.25 21.50
CA LYS A 128 -16.75 9.94 22.11
C LYS A 128 -17.27 8.55 21.73
N ASN A 129 -16.73 7.94 20.70
CA ASN A 129 -17.11 6.59 20.27
C ASN A 129 -16.39 5.54 21.13
N SER A 130 -17.16 4.68 21.82
CA SER A 130 -16.62 3.66 22.72
C SER A 130 -15.70 2.64 22.04
N ASN A 131 -15.99 2.27 20.78
CA ASN A 131 -15.17 1.31 20.04
C ASN A 131 -13.79 1.91 19.69
N ILE A 132 -13.76 3.19 19.35
CA ILE A 132 -12.49 3.93 19.11
C ILE A 132 -11.68 3.99 20.41
N VAL A 133 -12.31 4.33 21.53
CA VAL A 133 -11.62 4.39 22.83
C VAL A 133 -11.07 3.02 23.23
N SER A 134 -11.87 1.96 23.07
CA SER A 134 -11.42 0.58 23.36
C SER A 134 -10.24 0.16 22.46
N ALA A 135 -10.30 0.49 21.18
CA ALA A 135 -9.21 0.21 20.23
C ALA A 135 -7.93 0.99 20.57
N LEU A 136 -8.04 2.26 20.95
CA LEU A 136 -6.88 3.06 21.42
C LEU A 136 -6.25 2.46 22.67
N ASN A 137 -7.06 2.07 23.66
CA ASN A 137 -6.59 1.42 24.87
C ASN A 137 -5.88 0.08 24.55
N TYR A 138 -6.44 -0.70 23.62
CA TYR A 138 -5.78 -1.92 23.15
C TYR A 138 -4.41 -1.63 22.53
N LEU A 139 -4.33 -0.65 21.64
CA LEU A 139 -3.05 -0.26 21.00
C LEU A 139 -2.01 0.19 22.03
N GLU A 140 -2.41 0.97 23.03
CA GLU A 140 -1.51 1.46 24.08
C GLU A 140 -0.98 0.33 24.98
N ASN A 141 -1.82 -0.64 25.31
CA ASN A 141 -1.45 -1.74 26.22
C ASN A 141 -0.78 -2.94 25.51
N SER A 142 -0.72 -2.94 24.17
CA SER A 142 -0.28 -4.11 23.40
C SER A 142 0.74 -3.74 22.31
N ILE A 143 1.52 -2.67 22.50
CA ILE A 143 2.52 -2.23 21.50
C ILE A 143 3.47 -3.36 21.17
N PRO A 144 3.61 -3.77 19.88
CA PRO A 144 4.58 -4.77 19.48
C PRO A 144 6.00 -4.31 19.76
N GLY A 145 6.85 -5.23 20.20
CA GLY A 145 8.28 -4.94 20.36
C GLY A 145 8.99 -4.67 19.03
N ASP A 146 10.11 -3.96 19.07
CA ASP A 146 10.95 -3.61 17.92
C ASP A 146 11.91 -4.75 17.52
N ASP A 147 11.54 -6.00 17.82
CA ASP A 147 12.32 -7.21 17.53
C ASP A 147 12.14 -7.72 16.09
N VAL A 148 11.85 -6.82 15.16
CA VAL A 148 11.66 -7.12 13.75
C VAL A 148 12.58 -6.26 12.88
N GLU A 149 12.87 -6.75 11.69
CA GLU A 149 13.54 -5.96 10.68
C GLU A 149 12.50 -5.05 9.98
N TYR A 150 12.70 -3.73 10.06
CA TYR A 150 11.92 -2.78 9.28
C TYR A 150 12.25 -2.89 7.80
N THR A 151 11.22 -3.01 6.99
CA THR A 151 11.30 -3.31 5.56
C THR A 151 10.54 -2.27 4.73
N PRO A 152 10.78 -2.19 3.42
CA PRO A 152 9.88 -1.45 2.54
C PRO A 152 8.46 -2.01 2.63
N CYS A 153 7.49 -1.18 3.00
CA CYS A 153 6.08 -1.53 3.05
C CYS A 153 5.28 -0.61 2.14
N HIS A 154 4.25 -1.14 1.53
CA HIS A 154 3.38 -0.39 0.62
C HIS A 154 2.37 0.47 1.38
N THR A 155 1.79 -0.07 2.45
CA THR A 155 0.81 0.51 3.39
C THR A 155 -0.59 0.81 2.83
N ASP A 156 -0.79 0.66 1.52
CA ASP A 156 -2.09 0.83 0.86
C ASP A 156 -2.38 -0.35 -0.08
N LEU A 157 -2.65 -1.53 0.50
CA LEU A 157 -2.87 -2.77 -0.25
C LEU A 157 -4.33 -3.00 -0.65
N HIS A 158 -5.05 -1.91 -0.98
CA HIS A 158 -6.38 -2.02 -1.57
C HIS A 158 -6.33 -2.81 -2.88
N LYS A 159 -7.42 -3.55 -3.16
CA LYS A 159 -7.56 -4.34 -4.39
C LYS A 159 -7.34 -3.52 -5.67
N ASP A 160 -7.64 -2.22 -5.63
CA ASP A 160 -7.50 -1.32 -6.77
C ASP A 160 -6.04 -0.95 -7.07
N ASN A 161 -5.11 -1.19 -6.13
CA ASN A 161 -3.66 -1.03 -6.33
C ASN A 161 -2.98 -2.29 -6.89
N TRP A 162 -3.76 -3.31 -7.24
CA TRP A 162 -3.28 -4.51 -7.90
C TRP A 162 -3.78 -4.56 -9.34
N LEU A 163 -2.87 -4.59 -10.30
CA LEU A 163 -3.15 -4.66 -11.73
C LEU A 163 -2.89 -6.08 -12.26
N LEU A 164 -3.93 -6.76 -12.69
CA LEU A 164 -3.84 -8.03 -13.41
C LEU A 164 -3.88 -7.75 -14.91
N SER A 165 -2.74 -7.94 -15.59
CA SER A 165 -2.68 -7.72 -17.03
C SER A 165 -3.37 -8.82 -17.82
N ASP A 166 -3.81 -8.53 -19.06
CA ASP A 166 -4.39 -9.50 -19.99
C ASP A 166 -3.42 -10.66 -20.30
N GLN A 167 -2.13 -10.47 -20.07
CA GLN A 167 -1.11 -11.51 -20.19
C GLN A 167 -0.95 -12.36 -18.91
N GLY A 168 -1.79 -12.13 -17.90
CA GLY A 168 -1.78 -12.85 -16.65
C GLY A 168 -0.67 -12.42 -15.67
N LYS A 169 0.03 -11.31 -15.88
CA LYS A 169 0.98 -10.75 -14.92
C LYS A 169 0.23 -9.98 -13.84
N LEU A 170 0.70 -10.09 -12.61
CA LEU A 170 0.18 -9.32 -11.48
C LEU A 170 1.21 -8.29 -11.04
N PHE A 171 0.79 -7.04 -10.94
CA PHE A 171 1.60 -5.90 -10.51
C PHE A 171 0.99 -5.24 -9.28
N LEU A 172 1.83 -4.70 -8.41
CA LEU A 172 1.44 -3.84 -7.30
C LEU A 172 1.86 -2.41 -7.63
N VAL A 173 0.89 -1.51 -7.78
CA VAL A 173 1.09 -0.13 -8.24
C VAL A 173 0.78 0.86 -7.11
N ASP A 174 1.03 2.15 -7.34
CA ASP A 174 0.76 3.24 -6.41
C ASP A 174 1.56 3.20 -5.10
N TRP A 175 2.87 3.49 -5.22
CA TRP A 175 3.87 3.41 -4.15
C TRP A 175 4.08 4.73 -3.39
N GLU A 176 3.16 5.69 -3.50
CA GLU A 176 3.36 7.04 -2.96
C GLU A 176 3.33 7.09 -1.44
N HIS A 177 2.59 6.15 -0.81
CA HIS A 177 2.44 6.04 0.64
C HIS A 177 3.42 5.06 1.30
N SER A 178 4.39 4.52 0.54
CA SER A 178 5.34 3.53 1.06
C SER A 178 6.25 4.10 2.14
N ILE A 179 6.51 3.29 3.16
CA ILE A 179 7.38 3.63 4.29
C ILE A 179 8.30 2.48 4.65
N LEU A 180 9.32 2.74 5.50
CA LEU A 180 10.12 1.70 6.13
C LEU A 180 9.50 1.36 7.49
N CYS A 181 8.87 0.20 7.62
CA CYS A 181 8.21 -0.21 8.86
C CYS A 181 8.16 -1.73 9.02
N ASP A 182 7.45 -2.18 10.04
CA ASP A 182 7.15 -3.59 10.27
C ASP A 182 6.28 -4.16 9.15
N PRO A 183 6.70 -5.22 8.44
CA PRO A 183 5.92 -5.82 7.35
C PRO A 183 4.54 -6.34 7.79
N ALA A 184 4.32 -6.51 9.11
CA ALA A 184 3.00 -6.88 9.63
C ALA A 184 1.90 -5.88 9.25
N ILE A 185 2.24 -4.62 8.94
CA ILE A 185 1.26 -3.62 8.48
C ILE A 185 0.61 -4.03 7.17
N ASP A 186 1.40 -4.44 6.18
CA ASP A 186 0.93 -4.88 4.87
C ASP A 186 0.19 -6.23 4.98
N ILE A 187 0.77 -7.17 5.71
CA ILE A 187 0.24 -8.52 5.87
C ILE A 187 -1.11 -8.49 6.60
N SER A 188 -1.23 -7.73 7.67
CA SER A 188 -2.48 -7.62 8.43
C SER A 188 -3.62 -7.06 7.57
N PHE A 189 -3.33 -6.05 6.74
CA PHE A 189 -4.34 -5.49 5.85
C PHE A 189 -4.91 -6.54 4.89
N VAL A 190 -4.03 -7.30 4.20
CA VAL A 190 -4.48 -8.32 3.25
C VAL A 190 -5.24 -9.43 3.96
N LEU A 191 -4.70 -9.97 5.07
CA LEU A 191 -5.32 -11.09 5.77
C LEU A 191 -6.69 -10.74 6.33
N TYR A 192 -6.82 -9.64 7.07
CA TYR A 192 -8.08 -9.27 7.72
C TYR A 192 -9.14 -8.76 6.74
N ARG A 193 -8.74 -8.19 5.59
CA ARG A 193 -9.70 -7.61 4.64
C ARG A 193 -10.17 -8.59 3.57
N TYR A 194 -9.33 -9.57 3.20
CA TYR A 194 -9.58 -10.34 1.98
C TYR A 194 -9.46 -11.86 2.16
N ILE A 195 -8.73 -12.34 3.17
CA ILE A 195 -8.44 -13.77 3.29
C ILE A 195 -9.32 -14.39 4.38
N PRO A 196 -10.07 -15.47 4.10
CA PRO A 196 -10.76 -16.23 5.13
C PRO A 196 -9.77 -16.68 6.22
N GLN A 197 -10.17 -16.60 7.48
CA GLN A 197 -9.28 -16.94 8.61
C GLN A 197 -8.76 -18.39 8.55
N SER A 198 -9.55 -19.32 7.97
CA SER A 198 -9.13 -20.71 7.70
C SER A 198 -7.88 -20.80 6.84
N ASP A 199 -7.65 -19.84 5.96
CA ASP A 199 -6.61 -19.89 4.93
C ASP A 199 -5.35 -19.09 5.34
N TRP A 200 -5.39 -18.42 6.50
CA TRP A 200 -4.28 -17.60 6.97
C TRP A 200 -2.99 -18.37 7.17
N ASN A 201 -3.06 -19.61 7.63
CA ASN A 201 -1.86 -20.45 7.84
C ASN A 201 -1.17 -20.74 6.51
N GLU A 202 -1.92 -21.15 5.49
CA GLU A 202 -1.39 -21.42 4.15
C GLU A 202 -0.82 -20.14 3.54
N TRP A 203 -1.54 -19.02 3.68
CA TRP A 203 -1.09 -17.72 3.16
C TRP A 203 0.24 -17.28 3.81
N LEU A 204 0.35 -17.40 5.13
CA LEU A 204 1.56 -17.07 5.88
C LEU A 204 2.72 -18.00 5.55
N GLU A 205 2.48 -19.30 5.32
CA GLU A 205 3.49 -20.25 4.86
C GLU A 205 4.05 -19.85 3.49
N ILE A 206 3.19 -19.48 2.52
CA ILE A 206 3.62 -18.99 1.20
C ILE A 206 4.46 -17.72 1.34
N TYR A 207 4.04 -16.81 2.21
CA TYR A 207 4.80 -15.61 2.53
C TYR A 207 6.13 -15.95 3.23
N GLY A 208 6.16 -17.01 4.02
CA GLY A 208 7.35 -17.51 4.75
C GLY A 208 7.45 -16.98 6.17
N GLN A 209 6.31 -16.82 6.82
CA GLN A 209 6.17 -16.42 8.21
C GLN A 209 5.39 -17.47 8.99
N GLU A 210 5.92 -17.88 10.15
CA GLU A 210 5.21 -18.81 11.05
C GLU A 210 3.99 -18.13 11.70
N PRO A 211 2.81 -18.80 11.73
CA PRO A 211 1.58 -18.25 12.27
C PRO A 211 1.52 -18.38 13.82
N THR A 212 2.54 -17.91 14.52
CA THR A 212 2.61 -17.96 15.99
C THR A 212 1.58 -17.01 16.62
N LEU A 213 1.18 -17.30 17.86
CA LEU A 213 0.28 -16.41 18.61
C LEU A 213 0.86 -14.99 18.75
N LYS A 214 2.17 -14.87 19.00
CA LYS A 214 2.88 -13.57 19.05
C LYS A 214 2.71 -12.80 17.75
N TYR A 215 2.85 -13.50 16.60
CA TYR A 215 2.71 -12.86 15.29
C TYR A 215 1.26 -12.50 14.98
N ARG A 216 0.29 -13.33 15.33
CA ARG A 216 -1.14 -13.00 15.18
C ARG A 216 -1.53 -11.78 15.99
N ASN A 217 -1.04 -11.64 17.24
CA ASN A 217 -1.27 -10.45 18.05
C ASN A 217 -0.65 -9.20 17.42
N ARG A 218 0.53 -9.34 16.78
CA ARG A 218 1.16 -8.27 16.01
C ARG A 218 0.30 -7.84 14.81
N LEU A 219 -0.22 -8.78 14.04
CA LEU A 219 -1.14 -8.50 12.95
C LEU A 219 -2.42 -7.79 13.44
N LYS A 220 -3.01 -8.27 14.54
CA LYS A 220 -4.19 -7.64 15.15
C LYS A 220 -3.91 -6.19 15.56
N TRP A 221 -2.72 -5.93 16.10
CA TRP A 221 -2.32 -4.57 16.45
C TRP A 221 -2.25 -3.65 15.23
N TYR A 222 -1.59 -4.06 14.16
CA TYR A 222 -1.44 -3.24 12.97
C TYR A 222 -2.75 -3.01 12.22
N ILE A 223 -3.63 -4.01 12.12
CA ILE A 223 -4.94 -3.80 11.48
C ILE A 223 -5.83 -2.88 12.32
N THR A 224 -5.73 -2.94 13.65
CA THR A 224 -6.44 -2.00 14.53
C THR A 224 -5.94 -0.57 14.32
N LEU A 225 -4.61 -0.37 14.25
CA LEU A 225 -3.99 0.93 13.94
C LEU A 225 -4.50 1.48 12.61
N GLN A 226 -4.41 0.68 11.54
CA GLN A 226 -4.83 1.08 10.19
C GLN A 226 -6.34 1.40 10.14
N SER A 227 -7.17 0.62 10.84
CA SER A 227 -8.61 0.88 10.90
C SER A 227 -8.91 2.25 11.50
N LEU A 228 -8.22 2.62 12.58
CA LEU A 228 -8.37 3.94 13.19
C LEU A 228 -7.86 5.07 12.29
N ILE A 229 -6.75 4.87 11.57
CA ILE A 229 -6.24 5.83 10.58
C ILE A 229 -7.29 6.06 9.49
N MET A 230 -7.90 5.00 8.96
CA MET A 230 -8.94 5.09 7.92
C MET A 230 -10.21 5.78 8.44
N ILE A 231 -10.61 5.51 9.68
CA ILE A 231 -11.75 6.20 10.32
C ILE A 231 -11.49 7.70 10.40
N VAL A 232 -10.29 8.12 10.85
CA VAL A 232 -9.90 9.54 10.92
C VAL A 232 -9.93 10.15 9.52
N TRP A 233 -9.32 9.50 8.54
CA TRP A 233 -9.23 9.99 7.17
C TRP A 233 -10.62 10.21 6.54
N TYR A 234 -11.55 9.25 6.67
CA TYR A 234 -12.91 9.38 6.15
C TYR A 234 -13.73 10.42 6.92
N HIS A 235 -13.49 10.55 8.23
CA HIS A 235 -14.12 11.61 9.04
C HIS A 235 -13.71 13.00 8.55
N GLU A 236 -12.42 13.24 8.30
CA GLU A 236 -11.91 14.51 7.75
C GLU A 236 -12.47 14.82 6.35
N LYS A 237 -12.62 13.80 5.51
CA LYS A 237 -13.25 13.90 4.18
C LYS A 237 -14.77 14.03 4.23
N LYS A 238 -15.40 13.93 5.41
CA LYS A 238 -16.87 13.93 5.59
C LYS A 238 -17.57 12.79 4.84
N GLN A 239 -16.88 11.68 4.62
CA GLN A 239 -17.38 10.46 4.00
C GLN A 239 -17.89 9.51 5.09
N LEU A 240 -19.09 9.80 5.63
CA LEU A 240 -19.63 9.12 6.81
C LEU A 240 -19.99 7.65 6.55
N SER A 241 -20.37 7.30 5.32
CA SER A 241 -20.70 5.92 4.95
C SER A 241 -19.47 5.02 5.05
N GLU A 242 -18.37 5.46 4.47
CA GLU A 242 -17.09 4.76 4.46
C GLU A 242 -16.49 4.71 5.87
N MET A 243 -16.57 5.80 6.61
CA MET A 243 -16.17 5.84 8.02
C MET A 243 -16.95 4.80 8.86
N ASN A 244 -18.29 4.72 8.69
CA ASN A 244 -19.09 3.74 9.39
C ASN A 244 -18.74 2.31 9.00
N SER A 245 -18.43 2.05 7.74
CA SER A 245 -17.95 0.74 7.29
C SER A 245 -16.66 0.33 8.00
N TRP A 246 -15.74 1.26 8.22
CA TRP A 246 -14.52 1.01 8.98
C TRP A 246 -14.76 0.86 10.49
N LEU A 247 -15.75 1.54 11.05
CA LEU A 247 -16.16 1.32 12.47
C LEU A 247 -16.73 -0.08 12.68
N ILE A 248 -17.57 -0.57 11.74
CA ILE A 248 -18.09 -1.95 11.77
C ILE A 248 -16.95 -2.95 11.64
N PHE A 249 -16.02 -2.70 10.71
CA PHE A 249 -14.84 -3.56 10.55
C PHE A 249 -13.97 -3.56 11.81
N LEU A 250 -13.73 -2.41 12.43
CA LEU A 250 -12.98 -2.31 13.68
C LEU A 250 -13.62 -3.16 14.78
N ASP A 251 -14.95 -3.13 14.89
CA ASP A 251 -15.69 -3.95 15.86
C ASP A 251 -15.50 -5.44 15.59
N SER A 252 -15.55 -5.88 14.32
CA SER A 252 -15.35 -7.28 13.95
C SER A 252 -13.96 -7.82 14.31
N ILE A 253 -12.91 -6.97 14.30
CA ILE A 253 -11.55 -7.37 14.70
C ILE A 253 -11.53 -7.88 16.16
N PHE A 254 -12.37 -7.36 17.02
CA PHE A 254 -12.41 -7.74 18.43
C PHE A 254 -13.41 -8.85 18.74
N ASN A 255 -14.45 -9.04 17.90
CA ASN A 255 -15.53 -9.98 18.14
C ASN A 255 -15.38 -11.29 17.35
N ASP A 256 -14.89 -11.23 16.10
CA ASP A 256 -14.90 -12.38 15.17
C ASP A 256 -13.52 -13.06 15.05
N PHE A 257 -12.44 -12.34 15.39
CA PHE A 257 -11.06 -12.84 15.27
C PHE A 257 -10.49 -13.19 16.66
N ILE A 258 -11.11 -14.15 17.35
CA ILE A 258 -10.66 -14.68 18.65
C ILE A 258 -9.91 -16.00 18.46
#